data_fd473ebf7b7dd0cc1a000cf5a5bc5cfe
#
_entry.id   fd473ebf7b7dd0cc1a000cf5a5bc5cfe
#
_cell.length_a   1.000
_cell.length_b   1.000
_cell.length_c   1.000
_cell.angle_alpha   90.00
_cell.angle_beta   90.00
_cell.angle_gamma   90.00
#
_symmetry.space_group_name_H-M   'P 1'
#
loop_
_entity.id
_entity.type
_entity.pdbx_description
1 polymer ?
#
loop_
_entity_poly.entity_id
_entity_poly.type
_entity_poly.pdbx_seq_one_letter_code
_entity_poly.pdbx_strand_id
1 'polypeptide(L)'
;MKKNLLPLIAGSLLCLSDVAAQQAPAPDPALVKEVAAIAPKCIAWRRQIHQNPELSNREFNTAKLVAAHLRSLGIEVKEGVAHIGVVGILKGSKPGPVIGLRADMDALPVTEDNALAFASKTKAQYNGQEVGVMHACGHDTHVAMLMSAAEILSRHKSELAGTVKFVFQPAEEGPPAGEQGGALLMIKEGVMDNPKVDVMFGMHISAQAPVGQIRYRAKGMMAAADWFDIRIKGKQVHGAQPWLGIDPVIVGAQIINGLQAIVSRQMELTKNAVVISTTIFKGGVRENIIPEEAQLAGTIRTLDTAMRSDIKRRITVTAQNIAEASGATATVNFDAKTSIVYNDPELLRKMMPSLMKAANGNVVEMDAVTGAEDYSFFAEKVPSVFLYLGGRPLNIAEKESAPHHTPKFYVDEAGMQTGVLTFCQLVMDYGKLKH
;
A
#
# COMPACT_ATOMS: atom_id res chain seq x y z
N MET A 1 68.66 -1.05 43.71
CA MET A 1 68.69 -1.51 42.31
C MET A 1 67.20 -1.64 41.82
N LYS A 2 66.72 -0.64 41.11
CA LYS A 2 65.36 -0.64 40.56
C LYS A 2 65.47 -1.04 39.09
N LYS A 3 64.79 -2.15 38.67
CA LYS A 3 64.71 -2.56 37.29
C LYS A 3 63.44 -1.99 36.70
N ASN A 4 63.59 -1.11 35.72
CA ASN A 4 62.46 -0.61 34.90
C ASN A 4 62.07 -1.66 33.84
N LEU A 5 60.83 -2.14 33.84
CA LEU A 5 60.21 -2.84 32.71
C LEU A 5 59.45 -1.84 31.86
N LEU A 6 59.79 -1.67 30.59
CA LEU A 6 58.96 -1.04 29.57
C LEU A 6 57.92 -2.06 29.06
N PRO A 7 56.67 -1.67 28.83
CA PRO A 7 55.74 -2.50 28.11
C PRO A 7 55.88 -2.30 26.59
N LEU A 8 56.05 -3.41 25.87
CA LEU A 8 55.91 -3.46 24.40
C LEU A 8 54.44 -3.20 24.05
N ILE A 9 54.17 -2.10 23.34
CA ILE A 9 52.90 -1.86 22.70
C ILE A 9 52.95 -2.55 21.34
N ALA A 10 52.27 -3.69 21.20
CA ALA A 10 52.04 -4.34 19.91
C ALA A 10 50.95 -3.55 19.17
N GLY A 11 51.34 -2.80 18.15
CA GLY A 11 50.41 -2.11 17.27
C GLY A 11 49.71 -3.11 16.37
N SER A 12 48.41 -3.33 16.64
CA SER A 12 47.52 -4.03 15.73
C SER A 12 47.21 -3.13 14.54
N LEU A 13 47.81 -3.39 13.39
CA LEU A 13 47.35 -2.83 12.11
C LEU A 13 45.93 -3.38 11.84
N LEU A 14 44.93 -2.56 12.03
CA LEU A 14 43.63 -2.79 11.48
C LEU A 14 43.73 -2.64 9.95
N CYS A 15 43.70 -3.76 9.22
CA CYS A 15 43.41 -3.75 7.80
C CYS A 15 41.97 -3.28 7.62
N LEU A 16 41.79 -1.99 7.35
CA LEU A 16 40.59 -1.48 6.74
C LEU A 16 40.53 -2.09 5.34
N SER A 17 39.78 -3.19 5.20
CA SER A 17 39.38 -3.66 3.88
C SER A 17 38.46 -2.58 3.32
N ASP A 18 38.91 -1.84 2.32
CA ASP A 18 38.07 -1.03 1.45
C ASP A 18 37.02 -1.95 0.87
N VAL A 19 35.80 -1.90 1.42
CA VAL A 19 34.62 -2.39 0.74
C VAL A 19 34.40 -1.40 -0.40
N ALA A 20 35.00 -1.72 -1.54
CA ALA A 20 34.71 -0.99 -2.78
C ALA A 20 33.21 -0.99 -2.94
N ALA A 21 32.61 0.18 -2.83
CA ALA A 21 31.19 0.37 -3.12
C ALA A 21 30.98 -0.12 -4.56
N GLN A 22 30.39 -1.29 -4.71
CA GLN A 22 30.14 -1.90 -6.00
C GLN A 22 29.24 -0.92 -6.76
N GLN A 23 29.79 -0.25 -7.79
CA GLN A 23 29.01 0.70 -8.58
C GLN A 23 27.75 0.01 -9.08
N ALA A 24 26.63 0.65 -8.85
CA ALA A 24 25.34 0.15 -9.35
C ALA A 24 25.47 -0.10 -10.85
N PRO A 25 25.01 -1.25 -11.35
CA PRO A 25 25.05 -1.52 -12.77
C PRO A 25 24.24 -0.46 -13.52
N ALA A 26 24.83 0.18 -14.54
CA ALA A 26 24.15 1.21 -15.32
C ALA A 26 22.94 0.61 -16.05
N PRO A 27 21.84 1.38 -16.19
CA PRO A 27 20.70 0.97 -17.01
C PRO A 27 21.12 0.93 -18.49
N ASP A 28 20.36 0.18 -19.31
CA ASP A 28 20.54 0.17 -20.75
C ASP A 28 20.32 1.61 -21.30
N PRO A 29 21.33 2.22 -21.96
CA PRO A 29 21.22 3.58 -22.50
C PRO A 29 20.10 3.72 -23.53
N ALA A 30 19.78 2.65 -24.30
CA ALA A 30 18.68 2.66 -25.26
C ALA A 30 17.34 2.78 -24.55
N LEU A 31 17.12 1.98 -23.49
CA LEU A 31 15.92 2.03 -22.67
C LEU A 31 15.76 3.38 -21.96
N VAL A 32 16.84 3.95 -21.42
CA VAL A 32 16.82 5.30 -20.82
C VAL A 32 16.38 6.36 -21.84
N LYS A 33 16.90 6.28 -23.07
CA LYS A 33 16.52 7.19 -24.16
C LYS A 33 15.03 7.05 -24.53
N GLU A 34 14.51 5.82 -24.58
CA GLU A 34 13.08 5.58 -24.86
C GLU A 34 12.17 6.12 -23.74
N VAL A 35 12.56 5.92 -22.47
CA VAL A 35 11.86 6.48 -21.32
C VAL A 35 11.86 8.01 -21.36
N ALA A 36 12.98 8.64 -21.68
CA ALA A 36 13.05 10.08 -21.83
C ALA A 36 12.16 10.58 -23.00
N ALA A 37 12.10 9.82 -24.10
CA ALA A 37 11.27 10.19 -25.26
C ALA A 37 9.76 10.09 -24.96
N ILE A 38 9.31 9.14 -24.12
CA ILE A 38 7.89 9.00 -23.77
C ILE A 38 7.46 9.91 -22.59
N ALA A 39 8.40 10.47 -21.84
CA ALA A 39 8.11 11.26 -20.65
C ALA A 39 7.12 12.41 -20.87
N PRO A 40 7.19 13.21 -21.96
CA PRO A 40 6.19 14.25 -22.21
C PRO A 40 4.76 13.69 -22.33
N LYS A 41 4.61 12.53 -22.97
CA LYS A 41 3.32 11.84 -23.12
C LYS A 41 2.82 11.26 -21.79
N CYS A 42 3.72 10.68 -21.01
CA CYS A 42 3.43 10.21 -19.65
C CYS A 42 2.89 11.34 -18.76
N ILE A 43 3.55 12.49 -18.76
CA ILE A 43 3.12 13.70 -18.04
C ILE A 43 1.77 14.21 -18.57
N ALA A 44 1.55 14.20 -19.87
CA ALA A 44 0.27 14.62 -20.45
C ALA A 44 -0.88 13.72 -20.00
N TRP A 45 -0.71 12.39 -19.97
CA TRP A 45 -1.70 11.46 -19.43
C TRP A 45 -1.96 11.69 -17.95
N ARG A 46 -0.91 11.82 -17.15
CA ARG A 46 -1.03 12.12 -15.72
C ARG A 46 -1.88 13.37 -15.48
N ARG A 47 -1.57 14.46 -16.19
CA ARG A 47 -2.30 15.73 -16.03
C ARG A 47 -3.74 15.65 -16.52
N GLN A 48 -3.99 14.90 -17.61
CA GLN A 48 -5.34 14.66 -18.11
C GLN A 48 -6.19 13.92 -17.09
N ILE A 49 -5.64 12.86 -16.48
CA ILE A 49 -6.32 12.07 -15.44
C ILE A 49 -6.52 12.92 -14.17
N HIS A 50 -5.50 13.65 -13.73
CA HIS A 50 -5.56 14.53 -12.57
C HIS A 50 -6.63 15.61 -12.69
N GLN A 51 -6.78 16.18 -13.86
CA GLN A 51 -7.77 17.23 -14.13
C GLN A 51 -9.20 16.69 -14.17
N ASN A 52 -9.37 15.40 -14.44
CA ASN A 52 -10.65 14.73 -14.59
C ASN A 52 -10.73 13.49 -13.66
N PRO A 53 -10.56 13.66 -12.34
CA PRO A 53 -10.48 12.54 -11.42
C PRO A 53 -11.84 11.88 -11.22
N GLU A 54 -11.83 10.59 -10.99
CA GLU A 54 -13.03 9.77 -10.81
C GLU A 54 -12.90 8.98 -9.50
N LEU A 55 -13.99 8.94 -8.70
CA LEU A 55 -14.04 8.20 -7.44
C LEU A 55 -14.04 6.68 -7.68
N SER A 56 -13.70 5.93 -6.65
CA SER A 56 -13.69 4.46 -6.63
C SER A 56 -14.97 3.86 -7.25
N ASN A 57 -14.82 2.86 -8.12
CA ASN A 57 -15.86 2.25 -8.93
C ASN A 57 -16.59 3.23 -9.87
N ARG A 58 -15.98 4.37 -10.20
CA ARG A 58 -16.52 5.38 -11.14
C ARG A 58 -15.46 5.82 -12.15
N GLU A 59 -14.34 5.11 -12.28
CA GLU A 59 -13.16 5.44 -13.10
C GLU A 59 -13.40 5.13 -14.58
N PHE A 60 -14.60 5.46 -15.11
CA PHE A 60 -15.04 5.10 -16.46
C PHE A 60 -14.19 5.70 -17.57
N ASN A 61 -13.85 7.00 -17.46
CA ASN A 61 -13.07 7.69 -18.47
C ASN A 61 -11.60 7.28 -18.40
N THR A 62 -11.06 7.08 -17.20
CA THR A 62 -9.71 6.58 -16.97
C THR A 62 -9.56 5.18 -17.55
N ALA A 63 -10.48 4.27 -17.27
CA ALA A 63 -10.48 2.92 -17.83
C ALA A 63 -10.57 2.91 -19.35
N LYS A 64 -11.45 3.76 -19.93
CA LYS A 64 -11.58 3.92 -21.40
C LYS A 64 -10.30 4.44 -22.03
N LEU A 65 -9.64 5.42 -21.41
CA LEU A 65 -8.34 5.95 -21.87
C LEU A 65 -7.29 4.84 -21.90
N VAL A 66 -7.16 4.09 -20.80
CA VAL A 66 -6.23 2.97 -20.67
C VAL A 66 -6.51 1.89 -21.72
N ALA A 67 -7.75 1.43 -21.83
CA ALA A 67 -8.12 0.37 -22.77
C ALA A 67 -7.86 0.78 -24.23
N ALA A 68 -8.19 2.00 -24.60
CA ALA A 68 -7.92 2.53 -25.93
C ALA A 68 -6.42 2.58 -26.24
N HIS A 69 -5.61 3.03 -25.27
CA HIS A 69 -4.16 3.07 -25.42
C HIS A 69 -3.58 1.66 -25.60
N LEU A 70 -3.91 0.71 -24.73
CA LEU A 70 -3.40 -0.66 -24.82
C LEU A 70 -3.77 -1.33 -26.16
N ARG A 71 -5.01 -1.13 -26.64
CA ARG A 71 -5.44 -1.64 -27.95
C ARG A 71 -4.64 -1.03 -29.10
N SER A 72 -4.33 0.26 -29.03
CA SER A 72 -3.52 0.93 -30.06
C SER A 72 -2.10 0.36 -30.19
N LEU A 73 -1.61 -0.31 -29.14
CA LEU A 73 -0.32 -1.01 -29.10
C LEU A 73 -0.42 -2.47 -29.55
N GLY A 74 -1.60 -2.95 -29.93
CA GLY A 74 -1.83 -4.36 -30.26
C GLY A 74 -1.78 -5.31 -29.07
N ILE A 75 -2.00 -4.79 -27.86
CA ILE A 75 -2.11 -5.57 -26.62
C ILE A 75 -3.53 -6.12 -26.51
N GLU A 76 -3.67 -7.38 -26.14
CA GLU A 76 -4.98 -8.00 -25.86
C GLU A 76 -5.57 -7.34 -24.61
N VAL A 77 -6.81 -6.86 -24.67
CA VAL A 77 -7.43 -6.08 -23.58
C VAL A 77 -8.74 -6.72 -23.12
N LYS A 78 -8.86 -6.96 -21.80
CA LYS A 78 -10.09 -7.30 -21.11
C LYS A 78 -10.52 -6.10 -20.25
N GLU A 79 -11.72 -5.60 -20.47
CA GLU A 79 -12.36 -4.54 -19.67
C GLU A 79 -13.41 -5.09 -18.73
N GLY A 80 -13.84 -4.28 -17.78
CA GLY A 80 -14.92 -4.61 -16.85
C GLY A 80 -14.54 -5.59 -15.75
N VAL A 81 -13.26 -5.79 -15.48
CA VAL A 81 -12.79 -6.60 -14.35
C VAL A 81 -12.96 -5.80 -13.06
N ALA A 82 -13.63 -6.35 -12.07
CA ALA A 82 -14.08 -5.63 -10.88
C ALA A 82 -14.85 -4.33 -11.25
N HIS A 83 -15.85 -4.48 -12.11
CA HIS A 83 -16.72 -3.46 -12.70
C HIS A 83 -16.05 -2.63 -13.80
N ILE A 84 -14.89 -2.05 -13.58
CA ILE A 84 -14.30 -1.01 -14.46
C ILE A 84 -12.83 -1.31 -14.80
N GLY A 85 -12.17 -2.18 -14.03
CA GLY A 85 -10.76 -2.48 -14.21
C GLY A 85 -10.40 -2.95 -15.61
N VAL A 86 -9.19 -2.66 -16.03
CA VAL A 86 -8.66 -3.00 -17.36
C VAL A 86 -7.44 -3.90 -17.21
N VAL A 87 -7.43 -4.99 -17.96
CA VAL A 87 -6.31 -5.94 -17.98
C VAL A 87 -5.76 -6.04 -19.39
N GLY A 88 -4.46 -5.73 -19.55
CA GLY A 88 -3.73 -5.91 -20.81
C GLY A 88 -2.85 -7.14 -20.77
N ILE A 89 -2.77 -7.91 -21.86
CA ILE A 89 -1.92 -9.09 -21.98
C ILE A 89 -0.98 -8.92 -23.17
N LEU A 90 0.30 -8.75 -22.89
CA LEU A 90 1.36 -8.66 -23.88
C LEU A 90 2.19 -9.96 -23.85
N LYS A 91 2.01 -10.79 -24.85
CA LYS A 91 2.80 -12.02 -25.04
C LYS A 91 4.13 -11.70 -25.70
N GLY A 92 5.24 -11.94 -25.03
CA GLY A 92 6.58 -11.86 -25.60
C GLY A 92 6.84 -12.95 -26.64
N SER A 93 7.92 -12.83 -27.39
CA SER A 93 8.30 -13.80 -28.44
C SER A 93 9.12 -14.98 -27.91
N LYS A 94 9.57 -14.93 -26.66
CA LYS A 94 10.35 -15.98 -26.03
C LYS A 94 9.54 -16.63 -24.91
N PRO A 95 9.70 -17.95 -24.67
CA PRO A 95 9.08 -18.59 -23.52
C PRO A 95 9.59 -17.98 -22.21
N GLY A 96 8.75 -17.94 -21.20
CA GLY A 96 9.10 -17.37 -19.90
C GLY A 96 7.88 -17.21 -18.98
N PRO A 97 8.07 -16.55 -17.82
CA PRO A 97 7.05 -16.37 -16.81
C PRO A 97 5.95 -15.38 -17.20
N VAL A 98 4.87 -15.39 -16.44
CA VAL A 98 3.82 -14.38 -16.50
C VAL A 98 4.07 -13.36 -15.39
N ILE A 99 4.38 -12.14 -15.78
CA ILE A 99 4.74 -11.03 -14.89
C ILE A 99 3.57 -10.06 -14.82
N GLY A 100 3.00 -9.88 -13.64
CA GLY A 100 1.97 -8.88 -13.37
C GLY A 100 2.58 -7.52 -13.00
N LEU A 101 2.04 -6.46 -13.59
CA LEU A 101 2.31 -5.07 -13.21
C LEU A 101 0.99 -4.41 -12.84
N ARG A 102 0.94 -3.69 -11.71
CA ARG A 102 -0.30 -3.06 -11.22
C ARG A 102 -0.18 -1.54 -11.12
N ALA A 103 -1.24 -0.86 -11.51
CA ALA A 103 -1.55 0.52 -11.17
C ALA A 103 -3.02 0.64 -10.76
N ASP A 104 -3.29 1.35 -9.68
CA ASP A 104 -4.61 1.77 -9.24
C ASP A 104 -5.08 3.00 -10.03
N MET A 105 -6.41 3.26 -10.08
CA MET A 105 -6.98 4.28 -10.96
C MET A 105 -7.84 5.32 -10.23
N ASP A 106 -8.29 5.04 -9.02
CA ASP A 106 -9.29 5.84 -8.34
C ASP A 106 -8.74 7.11 -7.69
N ALA A 107 -9.63 8.10 -7.54
CA ALA A 107 -9.40 9.36 -6.86
C ALA A 107 -10.22 9.44 -5.56
N LEU A 108 -9.94 10.46 -4.76
CA LEU A 108 -10.49 10.67 -3.42
C LEU A 108 -11.50 11.81 -3.36
N PRO A 109 -12.47 11.78 -2.41
CA PRO A 109 -13.39 12.88 -2.14
C PRO A 109 -12.69 14.03 -1.42
N VAL A 110 -11.71 14.66 -2.07
CA VAL A 110 -10.90 15.76 -1.58
C VAL A 110 -11.06 16.96 -2.51
N THR A 111 -11.34 18.14 -1.97
CA THR A 111 -11.34 19.38 -2.74
C THR A 111 -9.90 19.89 -2.89
N GLU A 112 -9.42 19.97 -4.12
CA GLU A 112 -8.05 20.43 -4.40
C GLU A 112 -7.86 21.91 -4.10
N ASP A 113 -6.75 22.23 -3.41
CA ASP A 113 -6.30 23.59 -3.09
C ASP A 113 -4.85 23.82 -3.56
N ASN A 114 -4.59 23.50 -4.83
CA ASN A 114 -3.32 23.71 -5.50
C ASN A 114 -3.45 24.74 -6.62
N ALA A 115 -2.41 25.56 -6.81
CA ALA A 115 -2.32 26.52 -7.91
C ALA A 115 -1.73 25.88 -9.19
N LEU A 116 -2.16 24.66 -9.52
CA LEU A 116 -1.71 23.95 -10.72
C LEU A 116 -2.60 24.29 -11.92
N ALA A 117 -2.01 24.44 -13.10
CA ALA A 117 -2.77 24.69 -14.34
C ALA A 117 -3.73 23.54 -14.69
N PHE A 118 -3.46 22.33 -14.17
CA PHE A 118 -4.26 21.12 -14.35
C PHE A 118 -4.97 20.68 -13.05
N ALA A 119 -5.09 21.57 -12.06
CA ALA A 119 -5.81 21.28 -10.81
C ALA A 119 -7.26 20.86 -11.10
N SER A 120 -7.73 19.87 -10.36
CA SER A 120 -9.11 19.40 -10.47
C SER A 120 -10.13 20.46 -10.06
N LYS A 121 -11.22 20.55 -10.82
CA LYS A 121 -12.43 21.30 -10.49
C LYS A 121 -13.65 20.36 -10.43
N THR A 122 -13.40 19.06 -10.51
CA THR A 122 -14.42 18.03 -10.55
C THR A 122 -15.14 17.95 -9.20
N LYS A 123 -16.44 17.77 -9.27
CA LYS A 123 -17.30 17.49 -8.13
C LYS A 123 -18.11 16.22 -8.39
N ALA A 124 -18.41 15.48 -7.34
CA ALA A 124 -19.20 14.26 -7.41
C ALA A 124 -20.06 14.08 -6.15
N GLN A 125 -21.05 13.17 -6.24
CA GLN A 125 -21.81 12.74 -5.07
C GLN A 125 -21.04 11.63 -4.34
N TYR A 126 -20.81 11.81 -3.04
CA TYR A 126 -20.19 10.82 -2.17
C TYR A 126 -20.92 10.78 -0.84
N ASN A 127 -21.44 9.61 -0.47
CA ASN A 127 -22.23 9.40 0.76
C ASN A 127 -23.37 10.43 0.95
N GLY A 128 -24.06 10.78 -0.14
CA GLY A 128 -25.19 11.72 -0.13
C GLY A 128 -24.81 13.20 -0.06
N GLN A 129 -23.54 13.54 -0.23
CA GLN A 129 -23.04 14.92 -0.24
C GLN A 129 -22.28 15.22 -1.53
N GLU A 130 -22.36 16.46 -2.02
CA GLU A 130 -21.48 16.94 -3.08
C GLU A 130 -20.10 17.25 -2.50
N VAL A 131 -19.05 16.64 -3.08
CA VAL A 131 -17.65 16.81 -2.68
C VAL A 131 -16.79 17.17 -3.87
N GLY A 132 -15.68 17.86 -3.65
CA GLY A 132 -14.60 17.96 -4.63
C GLY A 132 -13.93 16.60 -4.81
N VAL A 133 -13.37 16.34 -5.98
CA VAL A 133 -12.64 15.10 -6.26
C VAL A 133 -11.22 15.42 -6.71
N MET A 134 -10.24 14.71 -6.17
CA MET A 134 -8.82 14.93 -6.45
C MET A 134 -8.04 13.62 -6.42
N HIS A 135 -7.07 13.44 -7.33
CA HIS A 135 -6.04 12.42 -7.15
C HIS A 135 -5.06 12.82 -6.03
N ALA A 136 -5.55 12.81 -4.79
CA ALA A 136 -4.79 13.19 -3.61
C ALA A 136 -3.90 12.05 -3.06
N CYS A 137 -3.87 10.90 -3.74
CA CYS A 137 -2.95 9.79 -3.46
C CYS A 137 -1.92 9.55 -4.57
N GLY A 138 -2.14 10.11 -5.77
CA GLY A 138 -1.18 10.06 -6.88
C GLY A 138 -1.39 8.90 -7.85
N HIS A 139 -2.56 8.25 -7.84
CA HIS A 139 -2.90 7.14 -8.73
C HIS A 139 -2.89 7.55 -10.21
N ASP A 140 -3.14 8.82 -10.52
CA ASP A 140 -2.93 9.41 -11.84
C ASP A 140 -1.50 9.21 -12.37
N THR A 141 -0.49 9.26 -11.48
CA THR A 141 0.91 8.98 -11.84
C THR A 141 1.13 7.49 -12.09
N HIS A 142 0.49 6.61 -11.29
CA HIS A 142 0.63 5.16 -11.42
C HIS A 142 0.08 4.69 -12.77
N VAL A 143 -1.13 5.14 -13.13
CA VAL A 143 -1.75 4.85 -14.43
C VAL A 143 -0.86 5.31 -15.58
N ALA A 144 -0.40 6.57 -15.55
CA ALA A 144 0.43 7.14 -16.61
C ALA A 144 1.77 6.42 -16.78
N MET A 145 2.43 6.05 -15.66
CA MET A 145 3.67 5.28 -15.68
C MET A 145 3.46 3.88 -16.27
N LEU A 146 2.39 3.18 -15.89
CA LEU A 146 2.12 1.83 -16.39
C LEU A 146 1.71 1.85 -17.86
N MET A 147 0.94 2.85 -18.33
CA MET A 147 0.64 3.06 -19.74
C MET A 147 1.92 3.28 -20.56
N SER A 148 2.85 4.09 -20.03
CA SER A 148 4.14 4.35 -20.66
C SER A 148 5.02 3.10 -20.73
N ALA A 149 5.07 2.33 -19.65
CA ALA A 149 5.79 1.05 -19.63
C ALA A 149 5.19 0.04 -20.63
N ALA A 150 3.86 0.00 -20.76
CA ALA A 150 3.19 -0.86 -21.75
C ALA A 150 3.59 -0.48 -23.19
N GLU A 151 3.70 0.82 -23.49
CA GLU A 151 4.11 1.29 -24.82
C GLU A 151 5.58 0.91 -25.11
N ILE A 152 6.50 1.09 -24.17
CA ILE A 152 7.90 0.68 -24.35
C ILE A 152 8.00 -0.84 -24.49
N LEU A 153 7.41 -1.61 -23.57
CA LEU A 153 7.49 -3.07 -23.59
C LEU A 153 6.86 -3.67 -24.87
N SER A 154 5.84 -3.04 -25.44
CA SER A 154 5.24 -3.50 -26.70
C SER A 154 6.21 -3.40 -27.89
N ARG A 155 7.10 -2.40 -27.90
CA ARG A 155 8.16 -2.24 -28.93
C ARG A 155 9.24 -3.30 -28.77
N HIS A 156 9.50 -3.75 -27.53
CA HIS A 156 10.47 -4.79 -27.21
C HIS A 156 9.90 -6.22 -27.21
N LYS A 157 8.70 -6.43 -27.77
CA LYS A 157 8.00 -7.72 -27.79
C LYS A 157 8.87 -8.89 -28.27
N SER A 158 9.75 -8.66 -29.27
CA SER A 158 10.67 -9.68 -29.79
C SER A 158 11.76 -10.10 -28.81
N GLU A 159 12.07 -9.27 -27.83
CA GLU A 159 13.10 -9.51 -26.82
C GLU A 159 12.51 -10.06 -25.51
N LEU A 160 11.22 -9.82 -25.27
CA LEU A 160 10.55 -10.23 -24.04
C LEU A 160 10.44 -11.74 -23.94
N ALA A 161 10.84 -12.27 -22.76
CA ALA A 161 10.58 -13.63 -22.36
C ALA A 161 9.34 -13.68 -21.45
N GLY A 162 8.40 -14.56 -21.79
CA GLY A 162 7.15 -14.71 -21.05
C GLY A 162 6.05 -13.75 -21.49
N THR A 163 5.16 -13.46 -20.57
CA THR A 163 3.98 -12.61 -20.78
C THR A 163 3.93 -11.51 -19.73
N VAL A 164 3.60 -10.29 -20.14
CA VAL A 164 3.32 -9.19 -19.21
C VAL A 164 1.82 -9.00 -19.11
N LYS A 165 1.31 -9.03 -17.87
CA LYS A 165 -0.08 -8.72 -17.55
C LYS A 165 -0.15 -7.36 -16.88
N PHE A 166 -0.67 -6.38 -17.58
CA PHE A 166 -0.91 -5.03 -17.06
C PHE A 166 -2.26 -5.00 -16.37
N VAL A 167 -2.29 -4.67 -15.08
CA VAL A 167 -3.49 -4.64 -14.25
C VAL A 167 -3.74 -3.20 -13.84
N PHE A 168 -4.76 -2.58 -14.42
CA PHE A 168 -5.25 -1.27 -14.03
C PHE A 168 -6.47 -1.47 -13.14
N GLN A 169 -6.27 -1.23 -11.86
CA GLN A 169 -7.17 -1.60 -10.79
C GLN A 169 -8.07 -0.44 -10.39
N PRO A 170 -9.41 -0.63 -10.29
CA PRO A 170 -10.30 0.34 -9.70
C PRO A 170 -10.37 0.20 -8.17
N ALA A 171 -10.88 1.24 -7.50
CA ALA A 171 -11.33 1.23 -6.11
C ALA A 171 -10.31 0.69 -5.08
N GLU A 172 -9.04 1.13 -5.16
CA GLU A 172 -8.03 0.80 -4.16
C GLU A 172 -8.37 1.41 -2.79
N GLU A 173 -8.83 2.67 -2.79
CA GLU A 173 -9.22 3.45 -1.60
C GLU A 173 -10.50 2.95 -0.92
N GLY A 174 -11.10 1.93 -1.52
CA GLY A 174 -12.32 1.27 -1.07
C GLY A 174 -13.54 1.62 -1.91
N PRO A 175 -14.35 0.61 -2.23
CA PRO A 175 -15.58 0.81 -3.00
C PRO A 175 -16.62 1.59 -2.20
N PRO A 176 -17.59 2.24 -2.88
CA PRO A 176 -18.73 2.85 -2.23
C PRO A 176 -19.49 1.87 -1.32
N ALA A 177 -20.20 2.41 -0.31
CA ALA A 177 -20.95 1.60 0.65
C ALA A 177 -21.94 0.66 -0.06
N GLY A 178 -21.88 -0.63 0.25
CA GLY A 178 -22.72 -1.67 -0.33
C GLY A 178 -22.19 -2.26 -1.65
N GLU A 179 -21.09 -1.73 -2.21
CA GLU A 179 -20.43 -2.28 -3.40
C GLU A 179 -19.23 -3.14 -3.02
N GLN A 180 -18.83 -4.03 -3.92
CA GLN A 180 -17.53 -4.71 -3.89
C GLN A 180 -16.59 -4.01 -4.89
N GLY A 181 -15.27 -4.15 -4.71
CA GLY A 181 -14.28 -3.53 -5.61
C GLY A 181 -12.84 -3.90 -5.24
N GLY A 182 -11.91 -3.16 -5.81
CA GLY A 182 -10.49 -3.28 -5.52
C GLY A 182 -9.83 -4.58 -5.97
N ALA A 183 -8.63 -4.81 -5.46
CA ALA A 183 -7.83 -6.00 -5.78
C ALA A 183 -8.56 -7.30 -5.45
N LEU A 184 -9.29 -7.34 -4.34
CA LEU A 184 -9.99 -8.56 -3.90
C LEU A 184 -11.04 -9.00 -4.92
N LEU A 185 -11.83 -8.07 -5.47
CA LEU A 185 -12.81 -8.39 -6.51
C LEU A 185 -12.13 -8.80 -7.82
N MET A 186 -11.06 -8.10 -8.24
CA MET A 186 -10.29 -8.49 -9.42
C MET A 186 -9.75 -9.93 -9.31
N ILE A 187 -9.23 -10.31 -8.13
CA ILE A 187 -8.74 -11.68 -7.87
C ILE A 187 -9.89 -12.69 -7.95
N LYS A 188 -11.02 -12.38 -7.34
CA LYS A 188 -12.21 -13.22 -7.36
C LYS A 188 -12.75 -13.45 -8.78
N GLU A 189 -12.57 -12.46 -9.66
CA GLU A 189 -12.93 -12.54 -11.08
C GLU A 189 -11.82 -13.12 -11.97
N GLY A 190 -10.75 -13.66 -11.35
CA GLY A 190 -9.72 -14.44 -12.04
C GLY A 190 -8.62 -13.61 -12.69
N VAL A 191 -8.35 -12.38 -12.22
CA VAL A 191 -7.25 -11.56 -12.78
C VAL A 191 -5.89 -12.24 -12.65
N MET A 192 -5.70 -13.11 -11.64
CA MET A 192 -4.46 -13.86 -11.45
C MET A 192 -4.34 -15.11 -12.32
N ASP A 193 -5.43 -15.48 -13.02
CA ASP A 193 -5.51 -16.66 -13.88
C ASP A 193 -5.50 -16.25 -15.37
N ASN A 194 -5.32 -17.18 -16.27
CA ASN A 194 -5.48 -17.09 -17.73
C ASN A 194 -4.84 -15.85 -18.41
N PRO A 195 -3.51 -15.76 -18.51
CA PRO A 195 -2.52 -16.70 -18.01
C PRO A 195 -2.28 -16.53 -16.51
N LYS A 196 -1.93 -17.63 -15.82
CA LYS A 196 -1.63 -17.59 -14.39
C LYS A 196 -0.40 -16.74 -14.12
N VAL A 197 -0.52 -15.75 -13.24
CA VAL A 197 0.58 -14.87 -12.84
C VAL A 197 1.58 -15.62 -11.97
N ASP A 198 2.86 -15.49 -12.26
CA ASP A 198 3.95 -16.10 -11.49
C ASP A 198 4.53 -15.14 -10.45
N VAL A 199 4.62 -13.84 -10.79
CA VAL A 199 5.08 -12.77 -9.89
C VAL A 199 4.31 -11.49 -10.15
N MET A 200 4.22 -10.63 -9.13
CA MET A 200 3.53 -9.34 -9.24
C MET A 200 4.42 -8.20 -8.77
N PHE A 201 4.42 -7.09 -9.51
CA PHE A 201 5.09 -5.85 -9.13
C PHE A 201 4.10 -4.70 -9.08
N GLY A 202 4.21 -3.88 -8.05
CA GLY A 202 3.45 -2.66 -7.86
C GLY A 202 4.33 -1.54 -7.36
N MET A 203 3.85 -0.30 -7.51
CA MET A 203 4.58 0.88 -7.08
C MET A 203 3.60 1.97 -6.67
N HIS A 204 3.91 2.67 -5.58
CA HIS A 204 3.17 3.83 -5.12
C HIS A 204 4.06 5.07 -5.10
N ILE A 205 3.59 6.19 -5.63
CA ILE A 205 4.28 7.48 -5.50
C ILE A 205 4.25 7.96 -4.05
N SER A 206 5.33 8.58 -3.57
CA SER A 206 5.40 9.13 -2.21
C SER A 206 5.77 10.61 -2.24
N ALA A 207 4.87 11.44 -1.74
CA ALA A 207 5.12 12.87 -1.60
C ALA A 207 6.18 13.20 -0.53
N GLN A 208 6.55 12.28 0.34
CA GLN A 208 7.57 12.45 1.38
C GLN A 208 8.97 11.99 0.94
N ALA A 209 9.06 11.07 -0.01
CA ALA A 209 10.35 10.58 -0.51
C ALA A 209 10.91 11.53 -1.59
N PRO A 210 12.23 11.81 -1.62
CA PRO A 210 12.84 12.64 -2.66
C PRO A 210 12.54 12.13 -4.06
N VAL A 211 12.27 13.03 -4.99
CA VAL A 211 11.92 12.70 -6.38
C VAL A 211 12.94 11.74 -7.01
N GLY A 212 12.44 10.68 -7.65
CA GLY A 212 13.26 9.67 -8.32
C GLY A 212 13.94 8.64 -7.40
N GLN A 213 13.78 8.74 -6.07
CA GLN A 213 14.25 7.72 -5.13
C GLN A 213 13.30 6.52 -5.11
N ILE A 214 13.83 5.30 -5.17
CA ILE A 214 13.05 4.09 -4.88
C ILE A 214 13.25 3.71 -3.42
N ARG A 215 12.14 3.46 -2.72
CA ARG A 215 12.17 2.92 -1.35
C ARG A 215 11.54 1.54 -1.32
N TYR A 216 12.14 0.66 -0.56
CA TYR A 216 11.71 -0.73 -0.40
C TYR A 216 11.82 -1.20 1.04
N ARG A 217 11.13 -2.28 1.35
CA ARG A 217 11.33 -3.07 2.58
C ARG A 217 11.03 -4.52 2.29
N ALA A 218 11.89 -5.42 2.73
CA ALA A 218 11.63 -6.85 2.68
C ALA A 218 10.60 -7.26 3.75
N LYS A 219 9.79 -8.29 3.46
CA LYS A 219 8.71 -8.76 4.33
C LYS A 219 7.57 -7.73 4.45
N GLY A 220 6.96 -7.60 5.62
CA GLY A 220 5.86 -6.67 5.85
C GLY A 220 6.30 -5.21 5.69
N MET A 221 5.83 -4.57 4.62
CA MET A 221 6.12 -3.18 4.28
C MET A 221 4.99 -2.23 4.70
N MET A 222 3.73 -2.59 4.41
CA MET A 222 2.55 -1.85 4.83
C MET A 222 1.64 -2.75 5.65
N ALA A 223 0.99 -2.16 6.66
CA ALA A 223 0.22 -2.94 7.62
C ALA A 223 -1.09 -3.47 7.06
N ALA A 224 -1.49 -4.65 7.54
CA ALA A 224 -2.89 -5.06 7.45
C ALA A 224 -3.78 -4.09 8.23
N ALA A 225 -4.96 -3.84 7.70
CA ALA A 225 -6.03 -3.10 8.37
C ALA A 225 -7.16 -4.06 8.73
N ASP A 226 -7.45 -4.14 10.02
CA ASP A 226 -8.62 -4.83 10.53
C ASP A 226 -9.42 -3.88 11.41
N TRP A 227 -10.72 -3.94 11.31
CA TRP A 227 -11.62 -3.25 12.20
C TRP A 227 -12.19 -4.25 13.20
N PHE A 228 -12.45 -3.78 14.42
CA PHE A 228 -13.15 -4.56 15.42
C PHE A 228 -14.38 -3.82 15.94
N ASP A 229 -15.41 -4.59 16.29
CA ASP A 229 -16.62 -4.15 16.99
C ASP A 229 -16.82 -5.08 18.19
N ILE A 230 -16.90 -4.51 19.39
CA ILE A 230 -17.17 -5.23 20.63
C ILE A 230 -18.49 -4.74 21.19
N ARG A 231 -19.47 -5.63 21.30
CA ARG A 231 -20.75 -5.40 21.95
C ARG A 231 -20.75 -5.98 23.33
N ILE A 232 -20.99 -5.14 24.33
CA ILE A 232 -21.01 -5.52 25.75
C ILE A 232 -22.45 -5.46 26.23
N LYS A 233 -22.97 -6.58 26.67
CA LYS A 233 -24.32 -6.67 27.23
C LYS A 233 -24.23 -6.79 28.76
N GLY A 234 -24.80 -5.80 29.43
CA GLY A 234 -24.96 -5.74 30.86
C GLY A 234 -26.42 -5.92 31.30
N LYS A 235 -26.81 -5.16 32.32
CA LYS A 235 -28.19 -5.13 32.82
C LYS A 235 -28.55 -3.72 33.25
N GLN A 236 -29.54 -3.13 32.56
CA GLN A 236 -29.99 -1.76 32.85
C GLN A 236 -30.56 -1.62 34.27
N VAL A 237 -30.23 -0.48 34.89
CA VAL A 237 -30.71 -0.15 36.23
C VAL A 237 -30.64 1.35 36.51
N HIS A 238 -31.30 1.82 37.56
CA HIS A 238 -31.19 3.20 38.03
C HIS A 238 -29.72 3.52 38.41
N GLY A 239 -29.17 4.64 37.92
CA GLY A 239 -27.77 5.03 38.14
C GLY A 239 -27.36 5.15 39.63
N ALA A 240 -28.31 5.42 40.54
CA ALA A 240 -28.05 5.47 41.97
C ALA A 240 -28.08 4.08 42.67
N GLN A 241 -28.42 3.01 41.95
CA GLN A 241 -28.53 1.65 42.48
C GLN A 241 -27.75 0.62 41.64
N PRO A 242 -26.44 0.86 41.37
CA PRO A 242 -25.64 0.05 40.42
C PRO A 242 -25.56 -1.44 40.83
N TRP A 243 -25.65 -1.74 42.11
CA TRP A 243 -25.61 -3.12 42.62
C TRP A 243 -26.81 -4.01 42.19
N LEU A 244 -27.87 -3.44 41.62
CA LEU A 244 -29.02 -4.17 41.08
C LEU A 244 -28.89 -4.48 39.56
N GLY A 245 -27.87 -3.93 38.93
CA GLY A 245 -27.60 -4.08 37.50
C GLY A 245 -26.22 -4.63 37.22
N ILE A 246 -25.81 -4.50 35.95
CA ILE A 246 -24.46 -4.80 35.47
C ILE A 246 -24.08 -3.66 34.53
N ASP A 247 -23.09 -2.87 34.87
CA ASP A 247 -22.71 -1.66 34.14
C ASP A 247 -21.79 -1.95 32.93
N PRO A 248 -22.28 -1.95 31.70
CA PRO A 248 -21.48 -2.22 30.52
C PRO A 248 -20.52 -1.09 30.18
N VAL A 249 -20.71 0.13 30.70
CA VAL A 249 -19.83 1.28 30.48
C VAL A 249 -18.51 1.09 31.25
N ILE A 250 -18.60 0.68 32.53
CA ILE A 250 -17.41 0.36 33.33
C ILE A 250 -16.66 -0.84 32.75
N VAL A 251 -17.39 -1.88 32.34
CA VAL A 251 -16.79 -3.05 31.65
C VAL A 251 -16.08 -2.62 30.37
N GLY A 252 -16.67 -1.73 29.56
CA GLY A 252 -16.06 -1.19 28.36
C GLY A 252 -14.75 -0.45 28.63
N ALA A 253 -14.71 0.38 29.67
CA ALA A 253 -13.50 1.07 30.09
C ALA A 253 -12.37 0.11 30.49
N GLN A 254 -12.72 -0.97 31.22
CA GLN A 254 -11.76 -2.02 31.60
C GLN A 254 -11.25 -2.79 30.37
N ILE A 255 -12.13 -3.10 29.40
CA ILE A 255 -11.75 -3.74 28.14
C ILE A 255 -10.75 -2.86 27.39
N ILE A 256 -10.99 -1.54 27.24
CA ILE A 256 -10.05 -0.62 26.57
C ILE A 256 -8.66 -0.72 27.20
N ASN A 257 -8.56 -0.69 28.54
CA ASN A 257 -7.27 -0.84 29.25
C ASN A 257 -6.65 -2.23 28.98
N GLY A 258 -7.46 -3.28 28.98
CA GLY A 258 -7.01 -4.65 28.67
C GLY A 258 -6.45 -4.76 27.26
N LEU A 259 -7.09 -4.12 26.26
CA LEU A 259 -6.60 -4.10 24.88
C LEU A 259 -5.23 -3.43 24.76
N GLN A 260 -4.97 -2.33 25.49
CA GLN A 260 -3.66 -1.68 25.49
C GLN A 260 -2.59 -2.57 26.17
N ALA A 261 -2.97 -3.37 27.15
CA ALA A 261 -2.06 -4.34 27.77
C ALA A 261 -1.65 -5.46 26.80
N ILE A 262 -2.48 -5.83 25.84
CA ILE A 262 -2.09 -6.78 24.78
C ILE A 262 -0.88 -6.26 24.03
N VAL A 263 -0.91 -5.02 23.52
CA VAL A 263 0.20 -4.43 22.76
C VAL A 263 1.45 -4.33 23.62
N SER A 264 1.32 -3.78 24.82
CA SER A 264 2.48 -3.44 25.68
C SER A 264 3.09 -4.63 26.41
N ARG A 265 2.36 -5.75 26.62
CA ARG A 265 2.80 -6.88 27.47
C ARG A 265 2.76 -8.24 26.79
N GLN A 266 2.07 -8.38 25.66
CA GLN A 266 1.80 -9.70 25.07
C GLN A 266 2.27 -9.81 23.61
N MET A 267 2.63 -8.69 22.95
CA MET A 267 3.17 -8.67 21.60
C MET A 267 4.69 -8.50 21.60
N GLU A 268 5.37 -9.24 20.74
CA GLU A 268 6.82 -9.14 20.55
C GLU A 268 7.15 -7.97 19.61
N LEU A 269 7.15 -6.76 20.15
CA LEU A 269 7.33 -5.52 19.36
C LEU A 269 8.70 -5.41 18.69
N THR A 270 9.69 -6.21 19.10
CA THR A 270 10.99 -6.32 18.45
C THR A 270 10.92 -7.01 17.08
N LYS A 271 9.89 -7.82 16.83
CA LYS A 271 9.64 -8.42 15.51
C LYS A 271 8.99 -7.44 14.55
N ASN A 272 7.83 -6.91 14.97
CA ASN A 272 7.06 -5.98 14.15
C ASN A 272 6.18 -5.09 15.03
N ALA A 273 5.88 -3.89 14.51
CA ALA A 273 4.94 -2.98 15.15
C ALA A 273 3.50 -3.54 15.10
N VAL A 274 2.75 -3.23 16.16
CA VAL A 274 1.32 -3.51 16.29
C VAL A 274 0.63 -2.28 16.86
N VAL A 275 -0.53 -1.94 16.32
CA VAL A 275 -1.37 -0.85 16.83
C VAL A 275 -2.78 -1.38 17.08
N ILE A 276 -3.34 -1.07 18.26
CA ILE A 276 -4.78 -1.21 18.56
C ILE A 276 -5.27 0.17 18.97
N SER A 277 -6.25 0.71 18.25
CA SER A 277 -6.89 1.98 18.59
C SER A 277 -8.40 1.77 18.73
N THR A 278 -8.91 1.99 19.95
CA THR A 278 -10.36 2.11 20.16
C THR A 278 -10.76 3.55 19.86
N THR A 279 -11.59 3.74 18.84
CA THR A 279 -11.95 5.06 18.33
C THR A 279 -13.43 5.40 18.58
N ILE A 280 -14.24 4.41 18.91
CA ILE A 280 -15.65 4.56 19.23
C ILE A 280 -15.92 3.90 20.58
N PHE A 281 -16.57 4.64 21.49
CA PHE A 281 -17.18 4.13 22.70
C PHE A 281 -18.57 4.74 22.83
N LYS A 282 -19.60 3.91 22.77
CA LYS A 282 -21.01 4.32 22.92
C LYS A 282 -21.65 3.55 24.07
N GLY A 283 -22.37 4.26 24.94
CA GLY A 283 -23.10 3.65 26.03
C GLY A 283 -23.96 4.68 26.75
N GLY A 284 -25.22 4.33 27.04
CA GLY A 284 -26.17 5.19 27.71
C GLY A 284 -26.77 6.30 26.84
N VAL A 285 -27.91 6.83 27.33
CA VAL A 285 -28.64 7.93 26.68
C VAL A 285 -29.09 8.99 27.70
N ARG A 286 -28.94 8.69 29.02
CA ARG A 286 -29.38 9.56 30.10
C ARG A 286 -28.53 9.34 31.36
N GLU A 287 -28.20 10.39 32.06
CA GLU A 287 -27.21 10.43 33.15
C GLU A 287 -27.58 9.55 34.35
N ASN A 288 -28.87 9.35 34.62
CA ASN A 288 -29.33 8.57 35.76
C ASN A 288 -29.74 7.13 35.43
N ILE A 289 -29.34 6.61 34.26
CA ILE A 289 -29.62 5.26 33.80
C ILE A 289 -28.32 4.55 33.42
N ILE A 290 -27.97 3.47 34.11
CA ILE A 290 -26.99 2.50 33.62
C ILE A 290 -27.62 1.78 32.42
N PRO A 291 -26.99 1.79 31.22
CA PRO A 291 -27.60 1.21 30.03
C PRO A 291 -27.58 -0.32 30.03
N GLU A 292 -28.38 -0.92 29.15
CA GLU A 292 -28.35 -2.37 28.88
C GLU A 292 -27.10 -2.79 28.12
N GLU A 293 -26.61 -1.93 27.19
CA GLU A 293 -25.52 -2.25 26.28
C GLU A 293 -24.52 -1.10 26.13
N ALA A 294 -23.28 -1.47 25.83
CA ALA A 294 -22.25 -0.57 25.36
C ALA A 294 -21.54 -1.15 24.12
N GLN A 295 -20.98 -0.27 23.29
CA GLN A 295 -20.23 -0.63 22.09
C GLN A 295 -18.84 0.01 22.13
N LEU A 296 -17.83 -0.79 21.82
CA LEU A 296 -16.49 -0.33 21.46
C LEU A 296 -16.22 -0.69 20.01
N ALA A 297 -15.62 0.22 19.24
CA ALA A 297 -15.12 -0.13 17.92
C ALA A 297 -13.80 0.58 17.66
N GLY A 298 -13.03 0.03 16.72
CA GLY A 298 -11.71 0.58 16.44
C GLY A 298 -10.97 -0.17 15.35
N THR A 299 -9.66 0.06 15.30
CA THR A 299 -8.80 -0.46 14.25
C THR A 299 -7.57 -1.17 14.82
N ILE A 300 -7.11 -2.18 14.07
CA ILE A 300 -5.87 -2.91 14.33
C ILE A 300 -4.96 -2.73 13.12
N ARG A 301 -3.65 -2.53 13.37
CA ARG A 301 -2.61 -2.56 12.35
C ARG A 301 -1.56 -3.59 12.73
N THR A 302 -1.18 -4.45 11.79
CA THR A 302 -0.17 -5.49 11.99
C THR A 302 0.68 -5.66 10.72
N LEU A 303 1.95 -6.03 10.91
CA LEU A 303 2.94 -6.22 9.86
C LEU A 303 3.42 -7.68 9.76
N ASP A 304 2.81 -8.58 10.52
CA ASP A 304 3.11 -10.01 10.55
C ASP A 304 1.82 -10.83 10.67
N THR A 305 1.67 -11.85 9.83
CA THR A 305 0.45 -12.65 9.73
C THR A 305 0.17 -13.46 11.00
N ALA A 306 1.21 -14.00 11.65
CA ALA A 306 1.05 -14.74 12.89
C ALA A 306 0.65 -13.82 14.04
N MET A 307 1.27 -12.64 14.14
CA MET A 307 0.88 -11.60 15.11
C MET A 307 -0.55 -11.12 14.86
N ARG A 308 -0.98 -10.97 13.58
CA ARG A 308 -2.36 -10.59 13.21
C ARG A 308 -3.39 -11.58 13.76
N SER A 309 -3.13 -12.87 13.61
CA SER A 309 -4.01 -13.92 14.10
C SER A 309 -4.03 -13.97 15.63
N ASP A 310 -2.86 -13.88 16.27
CA ASP A 310 -2.74 -13.92 17.72
C ASP A 310 -3.39 -12.71 18.41
N ILE A 311 -3.24 -11.51 17.85
CA ILE A 311 -3.84 -10.30 18.43
C ILE A 311 -5.38 -10.35 18.40
N LYS A 312 -5.98 -10.84 17.31
CA LYS A 312 -7.44 -11.02 17.21
C LYS A 312 -7.94 -12.01 18.28
N ARG A 313 -7.26 -13.13 18.42
CA ARG A 313 -7.56 -14.10 19.49
C ARG A 313 -7.46 -13.46 20.88
N ARG A 314 -6.39 -12.71 21.16
CA ARG A 314 -6.20 -12.04 22.46
C ARG A 314 -7.25 -10.98 22.74
N ILE A 315 -7.63 -10.17 21.76
CA ILE A 315 -8.72 -9.19 21.88
C ILE A 315 -10.00 -9.90 22.31
N THR A 316 -10.35 -11.00 21.62
CA THR A 316 -11.57 -11.77 21.93
C THR A 316 -11.53 -12.30 23.36
N VAL A 317 -10.46 -13.00 23.75
CA VAL A 317 -10.31 -13.59 25.08
C VAL A 317 -10.31 -12.50 26.17
N THR A 318 -9.59 -11.40 25.96
CA THR A 318 -9.53 -10.29 26.93
C THR A 318 -10.90 -9.66 27.14
N ALA A 319 -11.62 -9.36 26.04
CA ALA A 319 -12.93 -8.73 26.14
C ALA A 319 -13.96 -9.64 26.84
N GLN A 320 -13.97 -10.93 26.48
CA GLN A 320 -14.90 -11.90 27.08
C GLN A 320 -14.64 -12.12 28.57
N ASN A 321 -13.39 -12.34 28.97
CA ASN A 321 -13.05 -12.60 30.36
C ASN A 321 -13.28 -11.38 31.27
N ILE A 322 -13.00 -10.16 30.78
CA ILE A 322 -13.29 -8.93 31.54
C ILE A 322 -14.82 -8.76 31.72
N ALA A 323 -15.59 -9.02 30.65
CA ALA A 323 -17.05 -8.94 30.74
C ALA A 323 -17.61 -9.99 31.72
N GLU A 324 -17.17 -11.23 31.61
CA GLU A 324 -17.59 -12.34 32.50
C GLU A 324 -17.28 -12.07 33.97
N ALA A 325 -16.10 -11.53 34.29
CA ALA A 325 -15.70 -11.15 35.63
C ALA A 325 -16.66 -10.15 36.29
N SER A 326 -17.40 -9.40 35.50
CA SER A 326 -18.42 -8.43 35.96
C SER A 326 -19.87 -8.95 35.79
N GLY A 327 -20.05 -10.20 35.38
CA GLY A 327 -21.36 -10.77 35.06
C GLY A 327 -21.98 -10.27 33.75
N ALA A 328 -21.21 -9.55 32.93
CA ALA A 328 -21.61 -9.13 31.58
C ALA A 328 -21.20 -10.18 30.52
N THR A 329 -21.63 -9.96 29.28
CA THR A 329 -21.13 -10.72 28.12
C THR A 329 -20.54 -9.77 27.08
N ALA A 330 -19.50 -10.23 26.36
CA ALA A 330 -18.92 -9.49 25.24
C ALA A 330 -18.91 -10.34 23.96
N THR A 331 -19.40 -9.76 22.87
CA THR A 331 -19.29 -10.32 21.51
C THR A 331 -18.32 -9.50 20.72
N VAL A 332 -17.33 -10.16 20.09
CA VAL A 332 -16.26 -9.49 19.32
C VAL A 332 -16.37 -9.92 17.87
N ASN A 333 -16.46 -8.94 16.97
CA ASN A 333 -16.44 -9.14 15.54
C ASN A 333 -15.24 -8.43 14.92
N PHE A 334 -14.70 -9.01 13.85
CA PHE A 334 -13.62 -8.43 13.06
C PHE A 334 -14.05 -8.30 11.61
N ASP A 335 -13.67 -7.18 11.00
CA ASP A 335 -13.82 -6.93 9.57
C ASP A 335 -12.42 -6.67 8.98
N ALA A 336 -11.93 -7.63 8.19
CA ALA A 336 -10.62 -7.56 7.54
C ALA A 336 -10.72 -6.69 6.28
N LYS A 337 -10.08 -5.51 6.30
CA LYS A 337 -10.12 -4.56 5.18
C LYS A 337 -9.03 -4.83 4.16
N THR A 338 -7.78 -4.96 4.61
CA THR A 338 -6.63 -5.29 3.77
C THR A 338 -5.76 -6.33 4.44
N SER A 339 -4.89 -6.95 3.68
CA SER A 339 -3.84 -7.81 4.22
C SER A 339 -2.54 -7.02 4.39
N ILE A 340 -1.44 -7.71 4.69
CA ILE A 340 -0.11 -7.11 4.80
C ILE A 340 0.46 -7.00 3.38
N VAL A 341 0.92 -5.82 2.98
CA VAL A 341 1.78 -5.72 1.79
C VAL A 341 3.11 -6.39 2.13
N TYR A 342 3.27 -7.60 1.62
CA TYR A 342 4.42 -8.44 1.90
C TYR A 342 5.32 -8.52 0.68
N ASN A 343 6.51 -7.95 0.77
CA ASN A 343 7.53 -8.09 -0.25
C ASN A 343 8.29 -9.40 -0.03
N ASP A 344 8.20 -10.28 -1.02
CA ASP A 344 8.94 -11.54 -0.99
C ASP A 344 10.46 -11.28 -0.95
N PRO A 345 11.17 -11.73 0.10
CA PRO A 345 12.59 -11.41 0.26
C PRO A 345 13.48 -11.96 -0.84
N GLU A 346 13.13 -13.13 -1.38
CA GLU A 346 13.93 -13.77 -2.44
C GLU A 346 13.72 -13.07 -3.78
N LEU A 347 12.46 -12.75 -4.12
CA LEU A 347 12.15 -11.96 -5.32
C LEU A 347 12.80 -10.58 -5.23
N LEU A 348 12.68 -9.90 -4.11
CA LEU A 348 13.29 -8.59 -3.90
C LEU A 348 14.81 -8.65 -4.06
N ARG A 349 15.46 -9.65 -3.47
CA ARG A 349 16.91 -9.87 -3.60
C ARG A 349 17.32 -10.09 -5.07
N LYS A 350 16.55 -10.89 -5.82
CA LYS A 350 16.79 -11.14 -7.25
C LYS A 350 16.64 -9.86 -8.08
N MET A 351 15.66 -9.03 -7.73
CA MET A 351 15.33 -7.82 -8.49
C MET A 351 16.07 -6.57 -8.03
N MET A 352 16.82 -6.62 -6.93
CA MET A 352 17.61 -5.47 -6.43
C MET A 352 18.54 -4.88 -7.48
N PRO A 353 19.29 -5.66 -8.29
CA PRO A 353 20.09 -5.09 -9.37
C PRO A 353 19.28 -4.28 -10.40
N SER A 354 18.04 -4.70 -10.68
CA SER A 354 17.14 -4.00 -11.59
C SER A 354 16.65 -2.67 -11.02
N LEU A 355 16.35 -2.64 -9.71
CA LEU A 355 16.00 -1.41 -8.99
C LEU A 355 17.16 -0.43 -8.97
N MET A 356 18.37 -0.91 -8.66
CA MET A 356 19.60 -0.10 -8.65
C MET A 356 19.89 0.51 -10.02
N LYS A 357 19.69 -0.25 -11.11
CA LYS A 357 19.80 0.27 -12.49
C LYS A 357 18.77 1.37 -12.73
N ALA A 358 17.50 1.11 -12.45
CA ALA A 358 16.39 2.02 -12.77
C ALA A 358 16.50 3.36 -12.03
N ALA A 359 16.93 3.35 -10.78
CA ALA A 359 17.07 4.55 -9.95
C ALA A 359 18.49 5.12 -9.92
N ASN A 360 19.40 4.66 -10.80
CA ASN A 360 20.80 5.08 -10.81
C ASN A 360 21.47 4.99 -9.41
N GLY A 361 21.22 3.89 -8.71
CA GLY A 361 21.73 3.63 -7.36
C GLY A 361 20.94 4.30 -6.22
N ASN A 362 19.95 5.16 -6.52
CA ASN A 362 19.15 5.83 -5.49
C ASN A 362 18.00 4.92 -4.98
N VAL A 363 18.39 3.82 -4.33
CA VAL A 363 17.48 2.81 -3.77
C VAL A 363 17.75 2.71 -2.28
N VAL A 364 16.74 2.92 -1.45
CA VAL A 364 16.87 3.02 0.01
C VAL A 364 15.90 2.09 0.71
N GLU A 365 16.39 1.35 1.71
CA GLU A 365 15.50 0.59 2.60
C GLU A 365 14.76 1.56 3.53
N MET A 366 13.47 1.31 3.73
CA MET A 366 12.61 2.15 4.56
C MET A 366 12.05 1.39 5.75
N ASP A 367 11.62 2.10 6.77
CA ASP A 367 10.83 1.53 7.84
C ASP A 367 9.44 1.13 7.33
N ALA A 368 8.85 0.13 8.01
CA ALA A 368 7.46 -0.24 7.73
C ALA A 368 6.50 0.90 8.06
N VAL A 369 5.41 1.00 7.29
CA VAL A 369 4.37 2.00 7.53
C VAL A 369 3.07 1.34 7.99
N THR A 370 2.28 2.08 8.77
CA THR A 370 0.97 1.60 9.27
C THR A 370 -0.17 1.91 8.31
N GLY A 371 0.09 2.57 7.18
CA GLY A 371 -0.84 2.68 6.07
C GLY A 371 -1.22 1.30 5.53
N ALA A 372 -2.40 1.20 4.94
CA ALA A 372 -2.92 -0.01 4.34
C ALA A 372 -3.00 0.15 2.82
N GLU A 373 -2.91 -0.97 2.09
CA GLU A 373 -2.91 -1.00 0.63
C GLU A 373 -3.46 -2.36 0.18
N ASP A 374 -4.43 -2.36 -0.73
CA ASP A 374 -5.12 -3.58 -1.15
C ASP A 374 -4.32 -4.43 -2.16
N TYR A 375 -3.20 -3.90 -2.70
CA TYR A 375 -2.19 -4.71 -3.39
C TYR A 375 -1.76 -5.92 -2.58
N SER A 376 -1.90 -5.85 -1.27
CA SER A 376 -1.66 -6.94 -0.32
C SER A 376 -2.37 -8.23 -0.71
N PHE A 377 -3.54 -8.16 -1.33
CA PHE A 377 -4.27 -9.36 -1.76
C PHE A 377 -3.60 -10.06 -2.96
N PHE A 378 -2.95 -9.31 -3.87
CA PHE A 378 -2.11 -9.90 -4.91
C PHE A 378 -0.88 -10.58 -4.31
N ALA A 379 -0.24 -9.92 -3.32
CA ALA A 379 0.93 -10.44 -2.63
C ALA A 379 0.66 -11.72 -1.82
N GLU A 380 -0.59 -11.99 -1.44
CA GLU A 380 -1.00 -13.27 -0.86
C GLU A 380 -1.08 -14.42 -1.89
N LYS A 381 -1.16 -14.11 -3.18
CA LYS A 381 -1.36 -15.12 -4.24
C LYS A 381 -0.07 -15.57 -4.87
N VAL A 382 0.89 -14.66 -5.05
CA VAL A 382 2.15 -14.93 -5.74
C VAL A 382 3.29 -14.13 -5.09
N PRO A 383 4.56 -14.54 -5.24
CA PRO A 383 5.70 -13.71 -4.86
C PRO A 383 5.56 -12.32 -5.47
N SER A 384 5.66 -11.30 -4.63
CA SER A 384 5.36 -9.92 -5.02
C SER A 384 6.39 -8.94 -4.46
N VAL A 385 6.58 -7.82 -5.17
CA VAL A 385 7.34 -6.66 -4.68
C VAL A 385 6.52 -5.40 -4.92
N PHE A 386 6.29 -4.66 -3.86
CA PHE A 386 5.70 -3.33 -3.86
C PHE A 386 6.76 -2.31 -3.44
N LEU A 387 6.81 -1.17 -4.11
CA LEU A 387 7.84 -0.16 -3.94
C LEU A 387 7.21 1.19 -3.67
N TYR A 388 7.93 2.08 -2.99
CA TYR A 388 7.63 3.50 -3.06
C TYR A 388 8.57 4.20 -4.04
N LEU A 389 8.00 5.09 -4.86
CA LEU A 389 8.72 6.00 -5.75
C LEU A 389 8.64 7.42 -5.20
N GLY A 390 9.76 8.07 -5.00
CA GLY A 390 9.79 9.44 -4.53
C GLY A 390 9.24 10.44 -5.54
N GLY A 391 8.36 11.32 -5.05
CA GLY A 391 7.76 12.43 -5.79
C GLY A 391 7.93 13.78 -5.09
N ARG A 392 8.63 13.87 -3.94
CA ARG A 392 8.87 15.14 -3.26
C ARG A 392 9.92 15.96 -4.00
N PRO A 393 9.62 17.21 -4.39
CA PRO A 393 10.62 18.11 -4.96
C PRO A 393 11.83 18.28 -4.04
N LEU A 394 13.04 18.30 -4.60
CA LEU A 394 14.30 18.37 -3.83
C LEU A 394 14.45 19.65 -3.01
N ASN A 395 13.80 20.73 -3.42
CA ASN A 395 13.82 22.03 -2.73
C ASN A 395 12.77 22.16 -1.63
N ILE A 396 11.96 21.13 -1.38
CA ILE A 396 10.96 21.09 -0.31
C ILE A 396 11.43 20.11 0.77
N ALA A 397 11.49 20.53 2.02
CA ALA A 397 11.83 19.66 3.13
C ALA A 397 10.68 18.65 3.37
N GLU A 398 11.00 17.44 3.88
CA GLU A 398 10.01 16.39 4.10
C GLU A 398 8.82 16.85 4.96
N LYS A 399 9.09 17.57 6.04
CA LYS A 399 8.08 18.13 6.95
C LYS A 399 7.18 19.21 6.33
N GLU A 400 7.59 19.77 5.19
CA GLU A 400 6.87 20.81 4.46
C GLU A 400 6.08 20.24 3.28
N SER A 401 6.35 19.00 2.92
CA SER A 401 5.62 18.30 1.86
C SER A 401 4.22 17.92 2.35
N ALA A 402 3.21 18.34 1.61
CA ALA A 402 1.83 17.99 1.94
C ALA A 402 1.64 16.46 1.90
N PRO A 403 1.07 15.86 2.95
CA PRO A 403 0.82 14.43 2.99
C PRO A 403 -0.20 14.00 1.93
N HIS A 404 -0.21 12.69 1.63
CA HIS A 404 -1.29 12.07 0.88
C HIS A 404 -2.64 12.35 1.53
N HIS A 405 -3.73 12.30 0.76
CA HIS A 405 -5.12 12.52 1.16
C HIS A 405 -5.39 13.94 1.69
N THR A 406 -4.59 14.93 1.27
CA THR A 406 -4.78 16.33 1.65
C THR A 406 -5.01 17.24 0.45
N PRO A 407 -5.71 18.40 0.61
CA PRO A 407 -6.01 19.32 -0.49
C PRO A 407 -4.79 19.88 -1.22
N LYS A 408 -3.62 19.91 -0.57
CA LYS A 408 -2.35 20.42 -1.12
C LYS A 408 -1.37 19.35 -1.52
N PHE A 409 -1.81 18.08 -1.60
CA PHE A 409 -0.98 17.00 -2.08
C PHE A 409 -0.38 17.33 -3.46
N TYR A 410 0.91 17.12 -3.59
CA TYR A 410 1.65 17.38 -4.82
C TYR A 410 2.84 16.44 -4.96
N VAL A 411 3.12 16.04 -6.19
CA VAL A 411 4.31 15.26 -6.54
C VAL A 411 4.98 15.84 -7.78
N ASP A 412 6.32 15.83 -7.78
CA ASP A 412 7.15 16.22 -8.91
C ASP A 412 7.13 15.13 -9.99
N GLU A 413 6.71 15.49 -11.18
CA GLU A 413 6.58 14.60 -12.34
C GLU A 413 7.92 14.05 -12.84
N ALA A 414 9.05 14.67 -12.48
CA ALA A 414 10.38 14.20 -12.88
C ALA A 414 10.67 12.77 -12.38
N GLY A 415 10.09 12.37 -11.23
CA GLY A 415 10.20 11.02 -10.69
C GLY A 415 9.54 9.94 -11.54
N MET A 416 8.56 10.30 -12.37
CA MET A 416 7.81 9.33 -13.19
C MET A 416 8.69 8.58 -14.19
N GLN A 417 9.76 9.20 -14.70
CA GLN A 417 10.72 8.51 -15.58
C GLN A 417 11.38 7.32 -14.87
N THR A 418 11.77 7.49 -13.59
CA THR A 418 12.31 6.40 -12.78
C THR A 418 11.27 5.28 -12.61
N GLY A 419 10.00 5.63 -12.41
CA GLY A 419 8.92 4.64 -12.30
C GLY A 419 8.71 3.83 -13.58
N VAL A 420 8.66 4.49 -14.73
CA VAL A 420 8.56 3.82 -16.03
C VAL A 420 9.76 2.90 -16.29
N LEU A 421 10.97 3.41 -16.04
CA LEU A 421 12.19 2.62 -16.18
C LEU A 421 12.20 1.41 -15.26
N THR A 422 11.71 1.57 -14.02
CA THR A 422 11.60 0.48 -13.04
C THR A 422 10.68 -0.62 -13.56
N PHE A 423 9.47 -0.32 -14.00
CA PHE A 423 8.57 -1.33 -14.56
C PHE A 423 9.19 -2.07 -15.75
N CYS A 424 9.80 -1.33 -16.69
CA CYS A 424 10.44 -1.94 -17.85
C CYS A 424 11.62 -2.83 -17.44
N GLN A 425 12.49 -2.35 -16.54
CA GLN A 425 13.67 -3.09 -16.10
C GLN A 425 13.30 -4.35 -15.32
N LEU A 426 12.29 -4.28 -14.45
CA LEU A 426 11.79 -5.44 -13.71
C LEU A 426 11.30 -6.55 -14.66
N VAL A 427 10.53 -6.19 -15.69
CA VAL A 427 10.04 -7.16 -16.68
C VAL A 427 11.18 -7.76 -17.48
N MET A 428 12.05 -6.93 -18.03
CA MET A 428 13.12 -7.38 -18.91
C MET A 428 14.15 -8.26 -18.18
N ASP A 429 14.47 -7.93 -16.92
CA ASP A 429 15.45 -8.69 -16.15
C ASP A 429 14.83 -9.94 -15.54
N TYR A 430 13.59 -9.89 -15.00
CA TYR A 430 12.93 -11.07 -14.45
C TYR A 430 12.73 -12.15 -15.51
N GLY A 431 12.29 -11.78 -16.71
CA GLY A 431 12.12 -12.72 -17.81
C GLY A 431 13.42 -13.43 -18.25
N LYS A 432 14.59 -12.87 -17.92
CA LYS A 432 15.90 -13.50 -18.21
C LYS A 432 16.41 -14.43 -17.12
N LEU A 433 15.77 -14.43 -15.95
CA LEU A 433 16.16 -15.34 -14.87
C LEU A 433 15.87 -16.79 -15.29
N LYS A 434 16.71 -17.71 -14.80
CA LYS A 434 16.41 -19.16 -14.92
C LYS A 434 15.31 -19.48 -13.90
N HIS A 435 14.19 -19.98 -14.38
CA HIS A 435 13.03 -20.35 -13.61
C HIS A 435 12.92 -21.86 -13.45
#